data_b00108778e3bcbe4dbcacf006131b307
#
_entry.id   b00108778e3bcbe4dbcacf006131b307
#
_cell.length_a   1.000
_cell.length_b   1.000
_cell.length_c   1.000
_cell.angle_alpha   90.00
_cell.angle_beta   90.00
_cell.angle_gamma   90.00
#
_symmetry.space_group_name_H-M   'P 1'
#
loop_
_entity.id
_entity.type
_entity.pdbx_description
1 polymer ?
#
loop_
_entity_poly.entity_id
_entity_poly.type
_entity_poly.pdbx_seq_one_letter_code
_entity_poly.pdbx_strand_id
1 'polypeptide(L)'
;PAAGDPLAASLRDGATLGLLGIQPHTRRRNRMNGTVEALDAAGFTLEVQQSFGNCPKYIQAREPAYRPPASAPAAAQWLDGLDDAARALIRRADTLFVASAHPASAAIEGDEVDASARGVDVSHRGGRPGFVRMDDIGGGVLTVPDFTGNRFFNTFGNLLAYPRAGLLFVDFDSGEMLHVAATAEIVIDGPELASFEGAERLLR
;
A
#
# COMPACT_ATOMS: atom_id res chain seq x y z
N PRO A 1 -5.62 -9.33 -13.14
CA PRO A 1 -5.44 -7.88 -13.15
C PRO A 1 -6.09 -7.25 -14.39
N ALA A 2 -6.52 -5.98 -14.28
CA ALA A 2 -6.99 -5.22 -15.42
C ALA A 2 -5.82 -4.92 -16.40
N ALA A 3 -6.16 -4.57 -17.65
CA ALA A 3 -5.14 -4.14 -18.61
C ALA A 3 -4.47 -2.86 -18.09
N GLY A 4 -3.12 -2.85 -18.06
CA GLY A 4 -2.34 -1.72 -17.51
C GLY A 4 -2.15 -1.74 -16.00
N ASP A 5 -2.71 -2.70 -15.27
CA ASP A 5 -2.45 -2.87 -13.84
C ASP A 5 -0.97 -3.25 -13.63
N PRO A 6 -0.21 -2.55 -12.78
CA PRO A 6 1.19 -2.88 -12.48
C PRO A 6 1.40 -4.32 -12.00
N LEU A 7 0.42 -4.90 -11.33
CA LEU A 7 0.46 -6.29 -10.86
C LEU A 7 0.61 -7.28 -12.03
N ALA A 8 0.00 -6.98 -13.20
CA ALA A 8 0.06 -7.87 -14.37
C ALA A 8 1.50 -8.15 -14.84
N ALA A 9 2.39 -7.17 -14.72
CA ALA A 9 3.79 -7.32 -15.10
C ALA A 9 4.63 -8.13 -14.10
N SER A 10 4.17 -8.22 -12.85
CA SER A 10 4.90 -8.85 -11.73
C SER A 10 4.35 -10.22 -11.37
N LEU A 11 3.11 -10.51 -11.75
CA LEU A 11 2.42 -11.76 -11.39
C LEU A 11 2.95 -12.91 -12.25
N ARG A 12 3.61 -13.87 -11.61
CA ARG A 12 4.14 -15.10 -12.20
C ARG A 12 4.25 -16.19 -11.14
N ASP A 13 4.39 -17.41 -11.55
CA ASP A 13 4.68 -18.52 -10.62
C ASP A 13 5.97 -18.22 -9.84
N GLY A 14 5.96 -18.52 -8.55
CA GLY A 14 7.04 -18.22 -7.62
C GLY A 14 7.14 -16.74 -7.17
N ALA A 15 6.30 -15.84 -7.66
CA ALA A 15 6.31 -14.46 -7.21
C ALA A 15 5.78 -14.35 -5.79
N THR A 16 6.45 -13.55 -4.95
CA THR A 16 5.91 -13.19 -3.63
C THR A 16 4.81 -12.16 -3.79
N LEU A 17 3.69 -12.37 -3.10
CA LEU A 17 2.50 -11.54 -3.20
C LEU A 17 1.90 -11.24 -1.83
N GLY A 18 1.63 -9.96 -1.57
CA GLY A 18 0.87 -9.51 -0.41
C GLY A 18 -0.56 -9.16 -0.80
N LEU A 19 -1.51 -9.69 -0.07
CA LEU A 19 -2.93 -9.41 -0.25
C LEU A 19 -3.51 -8.74 1.00
N LEU A 20 -4.33 -7.73 0.79
CA LEU A 20 -5.11 -7.09 1.83
C LEU A 20 -6.61 -7.16 1.49
N GLY A 21 -7.33 -8.04 2.18
CA GLY A 21 -8.79 -8.05 2.17
C GLY A 21 -9.32 -7.01 3.15
N ILE A 22 -10.24 -6.16 2.70
CA ILE A 22 -10.87 -5.13 3.53
C ILE A 22 -12.38 -5.12 3.33
N GLN A 23 -13.12 -5.03 4.44
CA GLN A 23 -14.56 -4.81 4.47
C GLN A 23 -14.83 -3.43 5.08
N PRO A 24 -15.00 -2.37 4.29
CA PRO A 24 -15.13 -1.02 4.81
C PRO A 24 -16.30 -0.84 5.78
N HIS A 25 -17.47 -1.41 5.49
CA HIS A 25 -18.68 -1.27 6.34
C HIS A 25 -18.54 -1.89 7.73
N THR A 26 -17.72 -2.94 7.89
CA THR A 26 -17.42 -3.56 9.18
C THR A 26 -16.08 -3.12 9.75
N ARG A 27 -15.28 -2.41 8.98
CA ARG A 27 -13.89 -2.03 9.29
C ARG A 27 -12.99 -3.24 9.57
N ARG A 28 -13.36 -4.41 9.07
CA ARG A 28 -12.53 -5.61 9.14
C ARG A 28 -11.53 -5.63 8.02
N ARG A 29 -10.35 -6.11 8.30
CA ARG A 29 -9.31 -6.40 7.29
C ARG A 29 -8.49 -7.59 7.70
N ASN A 30 -8.01 -8.30 6.71
CA ASN A 30 -7.07 -9.40 6.88
C ASN A 30 -5.96 -9.28 5.84
N ARG A 31 -4.76 -9.63 6.22
CA ARG A 31 -3.61 -9.75 5.33
C ARG A 31 -3.29 -11.21 5.09
N MET A 32 -2.85 -11.50 3.88
CA MET A 32 -2.28 -12.78 3.48
C MET A 32 -1.04 -12.47 2.62
N ASN A 33 0.10 -12.96 3.05
CA ASN A 33 1.34 -12.84 2.30
C ASN A 33 1.83 -14.26 1.97
N GLY A 34 2.35 -14.45 0.78
CA GLY A 34 2.78 -15.77 0.35
C GLY A 34 3.41 -15.77 -1.03
N THR A 35 3.51 -16.96 -1.60
CA THR A 35 4.10 -17.19 -2.92
C THR A 35 3.03 -17.68 -3.89
N VAL A 36 3.04 -17.18 -5.12
CA VAL A 36 2.18 -17.66 -6.20
C VAL A 36 2.64 -19.06 -6.58
N GLU A 37 1.80 -20.07 -6.33
CA GLU A 37 2.09 -21.47 -6.61
C GLU A 37 1.68 -21.88 -8.03
N ALA A 38 0.57 -21.31 -8.51
CA ALA A 38 0.07 -21.56 -9.85
C ALA A 38 -0.63 -20.32 -10.41
N LEU A 39 -0.41 -20.04 -11.68
CA LEU A 39 -1.03 -18.95 -12.41
C LEU A 39 -1.55 -19.44 -13.76
N ASP A 40 -2.83 -19.16 -14.06
CA ASP A 40 -3.44 -19.43 -15.36
C ASP A 40 -4.39 -18.31 -15.79
N ALA A 41 -5.13 -18.51 -16.87
CA ALA A 41 -6.07 -17.53 -17.38
C ALA A 41 -7.29 -17.29 -16.44
N ALA A 42 -7.59 -18.22 -15.54
CA ALA A 42 -8.69 -18.13 -14.60
C ALA A 42 -8.29 -17.39 -13.30
N GLY A 43 -6.99 -17.39 -12.95
CA GLY A 43 -6.52 -16.76 -11.73
C GLY A 43 -5.18 -17.29 -11.26
N PHE A 44 -4.96 -17.21 -9.96
CA PHE A 44 -3.75 -17.74 -9.33
C PHE A 44 -4.06 -18.39 -7.99
N THR A 45 -3.21 -19.33 -7.61
CA THR A 45 -3.19 -19.93 -6.26
C THR A 45 -2.04 -19.31 -5.47
N LEU A 46 -2.31 -18.92 -4.23
CA LEU A 46 -1.30 -18.40 -3.30
C LEU A 46 -1.04 -19.42 -2.21
N GLU A 47 0.21 -19.90 -2.10
CA GLU A 47 0.70 -20.58 -0.90
C GLU A 47 0.88 -19.55 0.20
N VAL A 48 0.00 -19.58 1.20
CA VAL A 48 -0.03 -18.59 2.28
C VAL A 48 1.03 -18.91 3.31
N GLN A 49 1.99 -18.01 3.49
CA GLN A 49 3.06 -18.10 4.48
C GLN A 49 2.73 -17.30 5.75
N GLN A 50 2.02 -16.19 5.60
CA GLN A 50 1.60 -15.35 6.72
C GLN A 50 0.15 -14.92 6.54
N SER A 51 -0.65 -15.05 7.59
CA SER A 51 -2.03 -14.53 7.60
C SER A 51 -2.35 -13.95 8.98
N PHE A 52 -2.80 -12.70 9.00
CA PHE A 52 -3.13 -12.03 10.25
C PHE A 52 -4.14 -10.90 10.07
N GLY A 53 -4.99 -10.75 11.09
CA GLY A 53 -5.90 -9.62 11.20
C GLY A 53 -5.20 -8.37 11.71
N ASN A 54 -5.78 -7.22 11.49
CA ASN A 54 -5.31 -5.93 11.99
C ASN A 54 -6.38 -5.22 12.80
N CYS A 55 -5.92 -4.32 13.68
CA CYS A 55 -6.78 -3.41 14.42
C CYS A 55 -7.66 -2.59 13.46
N PRO A 56 -8.96 -2.36 13.77
CA PRO A 56 -9.87 -1.57 12.94
C PRO A 56 -9.62 -0.06 13.01
N LYS A 57 -8.64 0.39 13.77
CA LYS A 57 -8.29 1.81 13.88
C LYS A 57 -7.96 2.40 12.51
N TYR A 58 -8.37 3.64 12.31
CA TYR A 58 -8.11 4.47 11.12
C TYR A 58 -8.75 3.97 9.81
N ILE A 59 -9.57 2.91 9.84
CA ILE A 59 -10.38 2.51 8.70
C ILE A 59 -11.64 3.37 8.70
N GLN A 60 -11.86 4.10 7.62
CA GLN A 60 -13.11 4.83 7.43
C GLN A 60 -14.22 3.86 7.06
N ALA A 61 -15.34 3.92 7.80
CA ALA A 61 -16.50 3.09 7.49
C ALA A 61 -17.18 3.60 6.21
N ARG A 62 -17.50 2.68 5.29
CA ARG A 62 -18.17 2.96 4.02
C ARG A 62 -19.15 1.86 3.69
N GLU A 63 -20.28 2.23 3.12
CA GLU A 63 -21.21 1.28 2.52
C GLU A 63 -20.83 1.10 1.04
N PRO A 64 -20.25 -0.07 0.67
CA PRO A 64 -19.86 -0.29 -0.71
C PRO A 64 -21.10 -0.49 -1.59
N ALA A 65 -21.16 0.23 -2.71
CA ALA A 65 -22.17 0.03 -3.75
C ALA A 65 -21.52 -0.67 -4.94
N TYR A 66 -22.07 -1.80 -5.36
CA TYR A 66 -21.63 -2.46 -6.56
C TYR A 66 -22.00 -1.62 -7.79
N ARG A 67 -21.02 -1.34 -8.62
CA ARG A 67 -21.22 -0.77 -9.95
C ARG A 67 -20.79 -1.80 -10.99
N PRO A 68 -21.63 -2.08 -11.99
CA PRO A 68 -21.23 -2.94 -13.10
C PRO A 68 -19.96 -2.37 -13.74
N PRO A 69 -19.04 -3.22 -14.21
CA PRO A 69 -17.91 -2.77 -14.99
C PRO A 69 -18.38 -1.92 -16.18
N ALA A 70 -17.67 -0.84 -16.48
CA ALA A 70 -17.90 -0.10 -17.71
C ALA A 70 -17.67 -1.03 -18.91
N SER A 71 -18.37 -0.79 -20.02
CA SER A 71 -18.24 -1.58 -21.26
C SER A 71 -16.81 -1.56 -21.84
N ALA A 72 -16.03 -0.55 -21.49
CA ALA A 72 -14.59 -0.48 -21.72
C ALA A 72 -13.88 -0.04 -20.44
N PRO A 73 -12.83 -0.75 -20.00
CA PRO A 73 -12.02 -0.30 -18.87
C PRO A 73 -11.39 1.06 -19.22
N ALA A 74 -11.30 1.95 -18.23
CA ALA A 74 -10.53 3.17 -18.39
C ALA A 74 -9.06 2.82 -18.68
N ALA A 75 -8.46 3.48 -19.65
CA ALA A 75 -7.06 3.30 -19.95
C ALA A 75 -6.22 3.82 -18.78
N ALA A 76 -5.19 3.05 -18.39
CA ALA A 76 -4.21 3.53 -17.43
C ALA A 76 -3.41 4.68 -18.06
N GLN A 77 -3.26 5.77 -17.32
CA GLN A 77 -2.42 6.91 -17.69
C GLN A 77 -1.14 6.86 -16.88
N TRP A 78 0.00 6.93 -17.57
CA TRP A 78 1.31 7.03 -16.95
C TRP A 78 1.71 8.48 -16.78
N LEU A 79 2.20 8.82 -15.60
CA LEU A 79 2.61 10.17 -15.23
C LEU A 79 4.09 10.14 -14.82
N ASP A 80 4.87 11.12 -15.30
CA ASP A 80 6.27 11.29 -14.88
C ASP A 80 6.40 11.95 -13.50
N GLY A 81 5.29 12.40 -12.93
CA GLY A 81 5.18 13.01 -11.61
C GLY A 81 3.71 13.25 -11.23
N LEU A 82 3.49 13.86 -10.09
CA LEU A 82 2.14 14.17 -9.62
C LEU A 82 1.58 15.39 -10.36
N ASP A 83 0.63 15.19 -11.24
CA ASP A 83 -0.15 16.26 -11.86
C ASP A 83 -1.21 16.83 -10.90
N ASP A 84 -1.97 17.81 -11.34
CA ASP A 84 -2.99 18.47 -10.50
C ASP A 84 -4.11 17.52 -10.09
N ALA A 85 -4.48 16.57 -10.94
CA ALA A 85 -5.50 15.57 -10.64
C ALA A 85 -5.02 14.61 -9.56
N ALA A 86 -3.81 14.07 -9.70
CA ALA A 86 -3.16 13.24 -8.70
C ALA A 86 -3.02 13.95 -7.35
N ARG A 87 -2.57 15.21 -7.37
CA ARG A 87 -2.47 16.05 -6.17
C ARG A 87 -3.82 16.29 -5.51
N ALA A 88 -4.86 16.54 -6.29
CA ALA A 88 -6.21 16.73 -5.78
C ALA A 88 -6.75 15.45 -5.13
N LEU A 89 -6.49 14.27 -5.73
CA LEU A 89 -6.86 12.97 -5.15
C LEU A 89 -6.15 12.74 -3.82
N ILE A 90 -4.84 12.97 -3.74
CA ILE A 90 -4.08 12.83 -2.49
C ILE A 90 -4.61 13.77 -1.40
N ARG A 91 -4.89 15.04 -1.73
CA ARG A 91 -5.40 16.01 -0.74
C ARG A 91 -6.75 15.64 -0.15
N ARG A 92 -7.65 15.00 -0.92
CA ARG A 92 -8.97 14.56 -0.42
C ARG A 92 -8.98 13.17 0.18
N ALA A 93 -7.89 12.39 0.00
CA ALA A 93 -7.81 11.03 0.50
C ALA A 93 -7.84 10.99 2.05
N ASP A 94 -8.61 10.06 2.57
CA ASP A 94 -8.63 9.65 3.98
C ASP A 94 -8.09 8.24 4.18
N THR A 95 -7.67 7.61 3.09
CA THR A 95 -7.20 6.23 3.02
C THR A 95 -6.04 6.12 2.04
N LEU A 96 -5.02 5.39 2.46
CA LEU A 96 -3.84 5.07 1.68
C LEU A 96 -3.46 3.61 1.92
N PHE A 97 -3.11 2.89 0.87
CA PHE A 97 -2.51 1.57 0.96
C PHE A 97 -1.01 1.66 0.64
N VAL A 98 -0.20 0.98 1.43
CA VAL A 98 1.27 0.97 1.29
C VAL A 98 1.73 -0.47 1.08
N ALA A 99 2.37 -0.72 -0.04
CA ALA A 99 3.06 -1.96 -0.34
C ALA A 99 4.56 -1.79 -0.06
N SER A 100 5.16 -2.80 0.55
CA SER A 100 6.58 -2.88 0.86
C SER A 100 7.10 -4.30 0.72
N ALA A 101 8.40 -4.46 0.54
CA ALA A 101 9.03 -5.77 0.41
C ALA A 101 10.38 -5.79 1.13
N HIS A 102 10.72 -6.94 1.71
CA HIS A 102 12.08 -7.20 2.17
C HIS A 102 12.97 -7.52 0.94
N PRO A 103 14.23 -7.06 0.87
CA PRO A 103 15.11 -7.32 -0.29
C PRO A 103 15.27 -8.81 -0.59
N ALA A 104 15.31 -9.67 0.42
CA ALA A 104 15.37 -11.12 0.24
C ALA A 104 14.11 -11.74 -0.36
N SER A 105 12.99 -10.99 -0.48
CA SER A 105 11.79 -11.49 -1.16
C SER A 105 11.98 -11.63 -2.67
N ALA A 106 12.95 -10.91 -3.23
CA ALA A 106 13.32 -10.98 -4.65
C ALA A 106 14.54 -11.88 -4.91
N ALA A 107 15.27 -12.28 -3.86
CA ALA A 107 16.45 -13.14 -3.97
C ALA A 107 16.02 -14.60 -4.12
N ILE A 108 16.26 -15.15 -5.27
CA ILE A 108 16.23 -16.60 -5.55
C ILE A 108 17.57 -17.13 -5.07
N GLU A 109 17.54 -17.98 -4.02
CA GLU A 109 18.63 -18.80 -3.48
C GLU A 109 19.75 -18.12 -2.65
N GLY A 110 20.01 -18.64 -1.48
CA GLY A 110 21.33 -18.73 -0.88
C GLY A 110 21.60 -18.07 0.48
N ASP A 111 20.79 -17.13 0.96
CA ASP A 111 21.06 -16.51 2.25
C ASP A 111 20.20 -17.12 3.38
N GLU A 112 20.87 -17.52 4.50
CA GLU A 112 20.25 -18.03 5.74
C GLU A 112 19.42 -16.98 6.51
N VAL A 113 18.75 -16.08 5.83
CA VAL A 113 17.77 -15.20 6.48
C VAL A 113 16.53 -16.01 6.80
N ASP A 114 16.09 -15.98 8.05
CA ASP A 114 14.88 -16.64 8.53
C ASP A 114 13.72 -16.35 7.56
N ALA A 115 13.13 -17.41 7.00
CA ALA A 115 12.02 -17.31 6.05
C ALA A 115 10.84 -16.49 6.61
N SER A 116 10.67 -16.44 7.93
CA SER A 116 9.66 -15.65 8.61
C SER A 116 9.91 -14.13 8.52
N ALA A 117 11.16 -13.71 8.31
CA ALA A 117 11.55 -12.31 8.15
C ALA A 117 11.54 -11.84 6.68
N ARG A 118 11.42 -12.77 5.73
CA ARG A 118 11.31 -12.49 4.30
C ARG A 118 9.86 -12.27 3.96
N GLY A 119 9.53 -11.25 3.20
CA GLY A 119 8.15 -11.12 2.74
C GLY A 119 7.84 -9.77 2.15
N VAL A 120 6.72 -9.77 1.51
CA VAL A 120 6.02 -8.57 1.06
C VAL A 120 4.94 -8.23 2.09
N ASP A 121 4.54 -6.98 2.14
CA ASP A 121 3.44 -6.54 3.01
C ASP A 121 2.62 -5.47 2.30
N VAL A 122 1.31 -5.55 2.47
CA VAL A 122 0.38 -4.49 2.10
C VAL A 122 -0.36 -4.03 3.33
N SER A 123 -0.22 -2.75 3.65
CA SER A 123 -0.86 -2.16 4.82
C SER A 123 -1.79 -1.01 4.46
N HIS A 124 -2.78 -0.80 5.31
CA HIS A 124 -3.68 0.32 5.25
C HIS A 124 -3.19 1.44 6.19
N ARG A 125 -3.23 2.66 5.71
CA ARG A 125 -3.08 3.90 6.48
C ARG A 125 -4.35 4.72 6.30
N GLY A 126 -4.81 5.37 7.34
CA GLY A 126 -5.99 6.21 7.25
C GLY A 126 -5.97 7.34 8.25
N GLY A 127 -6.67 8.40 7.93
CA GLY A 127 -6.79 9.60 8.74
C GLY A 127 -8.01 10.41 8.34
N ARG A 128 -8.04 11.67 8.71
CA ARG A 128 -8.99 12.63 8.14
C ARG A 128 -8.55 12.98 6.72
N PRO A 129 -9.46 13.41 5.82
CA PRO A 129 -9.07 13.94 4.53
C PRO A 129 -7.94 14.96 4.67
N GLY A 130 -6.89 14.82 3.84
CA GLY A 130 -5.69 15.64 3.94
C GLY A 130 -4.67 15.20 5.01
N PHE A 131 -4.79 14.00 5.58
CA PHE A 131 -3.80 13.49 6.54
C PHE A 131 -2.42 13.25 5.92
N VAL A 132 -2.36 13.03 4.61
CA VAL A 132 -1.10 12.97 3.86
C VAL A 132 -0.71 14.41 3.50
N ARG A 133 0.39 14.90 4.11
CA ARG A 133 0.96 16.19 3.73
C ARG A 133 1.75 16.04 2.45
N MET A 134 1.64 17.00 1.58
CA MET A 134 2.36 17.08 0.32
C MET A 134 3.14 18.38 0.28
N ASP A 135 4.45 18.31 0.03
CA ASP A 135 5.27 19.49 -0.14
C ASP A 135 5.02 20.12 -1.50
N ASP A 136 4.77 21.44 -1.52
CA ASP A 136 4.52 22.19 -2.75
C ASP A 136 5.81 22.48 -3.55
N ILE A 137 6.98 22.30 -2.93
CA ILE A 137 8.28 22.64 -3.51
C ILE A 137 8.99 21.36 -3.93
N GLY A 138 9.29 21.21 -5.21
CA GLY A 138 10.21 20.19 -5.74
C GLY A 138 9.59 18.84 -6.14
N GLY A 139 8.28 18.74 -6.32
CA GLY A 139 7.73 17.67 -7.14
C GLY A 139 7.43 16.34 -6.48
N GLY A 140 7.03 16.31 -5.23
CA GLY A 140 6.32 15.12 -4.79
C GLY A 140 6.84 14.41 -3.57
N VAL A 141 7.25 15.12 -2.55
CA VAL A 141 7.43 14.54 -1.22
C VAL A 141 6.06 14.43 -0.55
N LEU A 142 5.73 13.22 -0.13
CA LEU A 142 4.53 12.91 0.63
C LEU A 142 4.95 12.55 2.06
N THR A 143 4.33 13.18 3.06
CA THR A 143 4.56 12.85 4.47
C THR A 143 3.29 12.25 5.07
N VAL A 144 3.38 11.00 5.51
CA VAL A 144 2.27 10.22 6.05
C VAL A 144 2.51 9.96 7.53
N PRO A 145 1.65 10.48 8.44
CA PRO A 145 1.77 10.20 9.86
C PRO A 145 1.44 8.75 10.18
N ASP A 146 2.25 8.13 11.03
CA ASP A 146 1.99 6.81 11.59
C ASP A 146 1.61 6.95 13.06
N PHE A 147 0.37 6.61 13.35
CA PHE A 147 -0.21 6.69 14.69
C PHE A 147 -0.11 5.35 15.40
N THR A 148 -0.37 5.35 16.71
CA THR A 148 -0.38 4.14 17.53
C THR A 148 -1.21 3.01 16.92
N GLY A 149 -0.57 1.92 16.57
CA GLY A 149 -1.17 0.75 15.94
C GLY A 149 -0.93 -0.55 16.71
N ASN A 150 -0.90 -1.66 15.99
CA ASN A 150 -0.71 -3.01 16.54
C ASN A 150 0.76 -3.39 16.78
N ARG A 151 1.70 -2.52 16.47
CA ARG A 151 3.15 -2.70 16.63
C ARG A 151 3.76 -3.88 15.86
N PHE A 152 3.12 -4.37 14.81
CA PHE A 152 3.71 -5.42 13.97
C PHE A 152 4.86 -4.93 13.07
N PHE A 153 4.95 -3.65 12.80
CA PHE A 153 6.05 -2.99 12.07
C PHE A 153 6.47 -3.60 10.73
N ASN A 154 5.71 -4.54 10.15
CA ASN A 154 6.06 -5.21 8.91
C ASN A 154 6.43 -4.22 7.80
N THR A 155 5.56 -3.24 7.54
CA THR A 155 5.81 -2.17 6.55
C THR A 155 7.11 -1.42 6.84
N PHE A 156 7.31 -0.98 8.09
CA PHE A 156 8.50 -0.20 8.46
C PHE A 156 9.77 -1.05 8.46
N GLY A 157 9.70 -2.30 8.92
CA GLY A 157 10.82 -3.24 8.85
C GLY A 157 11.29 -3.45 7.41
N ASN A 158 10.36 -3.68 6.49
CA ASN A 158 10.67 -3.80 5.08
C ASN A 158 11.30 -2.52 4.51
N LEU A 159 10.75 -1.34 4.83
CA LEU A 159 11.23 -0.06 4.31
C LEU A 159 12.60 0.34 4.88
N LEU A 160 12.92 -0.06 6.11
CA LEU A 160 14.27 0.11 6.66
C LEU A 160 15.31 -0.75 5.93
N ALA A 161 14.93 -1.96 5.54
CA ALA A 161 15.80 -2.87 4.80
C ALA A 161 15.87 -2.54 3.31
N TYR A 162 14.75 -2.09 2.73
CA TYR A 162 14.62 -1.73 1.31
C TYR A 162 13.67 -0.54 1.15
N PRO A 163 14.19 0.68 0.97
CA PRO A 163 13.41 1.91 0.99
C PRO A 163 12.62 2.14 -0.31
N ARG A 164 11.84 1.16 -0.72
CA ARG A 164 10.94 1.24 -1.88
C ARG A 164 9.53 0.94 -1.45
N ALA A 165 8.62 1.84 -1.77
CA ALA A 165 7.20 1.71 -1.46
C ALA A 165 6.35 1.82 -2.72
N GLY A 166 5.29 1.01 -2.78
CA GLY A 166 4.16 1.25 -3.67
C GLY A 166 3.03 1.87 -2.86
N LEU A 167 2.48 2.99 -3.34
CA LEU A 167 1.34 3.64 -2.69
C LEU A 167 0.12 3.52 -3.60
N LEU A 168 -1.05 3.30 -3.00
CA LEU A 168 -2.32 3.31 -3.71
C LEU A 168 -3.31 4.22 -2.98
N PHE A 169 -3.76 5.25 -3.67
CA PHE A 169 -4.89 6.07 -3.29
C PHE A 169 -6.12 5.66 -4.08
N VAL A 170 -7.28 5.63 -3.43
CA VAL A 170 -8.55 5.27 -4.05
C VAL A 170 -9.57 6.34 -3.74
N ASP A 171 -10.17 6.87 -4.77
CA ASP A 171 -11.40 7.65 -4.63
C ASP A 171 -12.59 6.67 -4.60
N PHE A 172 -13.16 6.50 -3.43
CA PHE A 172 -14.24 5.54 -3.24
C PHE A 172 -15.58 5.98 -3.83
N ASP A 173 -15.71 7.25 -4.21
CA ASP A 173 -16.92 7.78 -4.85
C ASP A 173 -16.89 7.57 -6.38
N SER A 174 -15.77 7.89 -7.01
CA SER A 174 -15.58 7.74 -8.46
C SER A 174 -15.05 6.36 -8.87
N GLY A 175 -14.30 5.69 -8.00
CA GLY A 175 -13.54 4.48 -8.30
C GLY A 175 -12.19 4.77 -8.96
N GLU A 176 -11.78 6.04 -9.04
CA GLU A 176 -10.46 6.43 -9.54
C GLU A 176 -9.35 5.93 -8.62
N MET A 177 -8.27 5.44 -9.20
CA MET A 177 -7.11 4.91 -8.48
C MET A 177 -5.83 5.60 -8.94
N LEU A 178 -4.98 5.96 -7.98
CA LEU A 178 -3.64 6.51 -8.23
C LEU A 178 -2.60 5.57 -7.61
N HIS A 179 -1.77 4.98 -8.45
CA HIS A 179 -0.60 4.21 -8.04
C HIS A 179 0.64 5.11 -8.07
N VAL A 180 1.42 5.08 -7.01
CA VAL A 180 2.67 5.85 -6.91
C VAL A 180 3.80 4.90 -6.52
N ALA A 181 4.87 4.87 -7.31
CA ALA A 181 6.14 4.27 -6.93
C ALA A 181 7.00 5.32 -6.24
N ALA A 182 7.51 5.01 -5.05
CA ALA A 182 8.22 5.96 -4.21
C ALA A 182 9.48 5.36 -3.59
N THR A 183 10.45 6.21 -3.27
CA THR A 183 11.48 5.92 -2.28
C THR A 183 10.99 6.43 -0.93
N ALA A 184 11.22 5.67 0.13
CA ALA A 184 10.66 5.93 1.45
C ALA A 184 11.73 6.21 2.49
N GLU A 185 11.46 7.13 3.39
CA GLU A 185 12.24 7.45 4.58
C GLU A 185 11.35 7.35 5.81
N ILE A 186 11.90 6.87 6.93
CA ILE A 186 11.18 6.81 8.20
C ILE A 186 11.76 7.85 9.14
N VAL A 187 10.92 8.82 9.54
CA VAL A 187 11.28 9.87 10.49
C VAL A 187 10.74 9.51 11.86
N ILE A 188 11.63 9.36 12.84
CA ILE A 188 11.31 8.90 14.21
C ILE A 188 11.40 10.01 15.26
N ASP A 189 11.98 11.14 14.91
CA ASP A 189 12.14 12.29 15.79
C ASP A 189 12.23 13.61 15.00
N GLY A 190 12.36 14.70 15.72
CA GLY A 190 12.60 16.03 15.15
C GLY A 190 11.34 16.88 14.97
N PRO A 191 11.55 18.14 14.50
CA PRO A 191 10.48 19.15 14.45
C PRO A 191 9.37 18.79 13.44
N GLU A 192 9.69 18.05 12.40
CA GLU A 192 8.68 17.61 11.42
C GLU A 192 7.68 16.66 12.08
N LEU A 193 8.15 15.67 12.83
CA LEU A 193 7.27 14.75 13.57
C LEU A 193 6.39 15.51 14.56
N ALA A 194 6.94 16.48 15.27
CA ALA A 194 6.20 17.30 16.23
C ALA A 194 5.05 18.12 15.59
N SER A 195 5.10 18.34 14.29
CA SER A 195 4.04 19.03 13.55
C SER A 195 2.81 18.16 13.23
N PHE A 196 2.87 16.85 13.53
CA PHE A 196 1.76 15.91 13.39
C PHE A 196 1.31 15.42 14.75
N GLU A 197 0.30 16.04 15.31
CA GLU A 197 -0.21 15.71 16.65
C GLU A 197 -0.60 14.22 16.75
N GLY A 198 -0.04 13.52 17.75
CA GLY A 198 -0.32 12.12 18.02
C GLY A 198 0.39 11.11 17.10
N ALA A 199 1.19 11.55 16.13
CA ALA A 199 2.03 10.65 15.34
C ALA A 199 3.22 10.14 16.17
N GLU A 200 3.53 8.85 16.05
CA GLU A 200 4.72 8.24 16.67
C GLU A 200 5.93 8.28 15.74
N ARG A 201 5.70 8.37 14.44
CA ARG A 201 6.70 8.48 13.39
C ARG A 201 6.06 8.94 12.09
N LEU A 202 6.88 9.25 11.07
CA LEU A 202 6.40 9.59 9.75
C LEU A 202 6.99 8.63 8.72
N LEU A 203 6.21 8.34 7.69
CA LEU A 203 6.66 7.80 6.42
C LEU A 203 6.73 8.96 5.43
N ARG A 204 7.92 9.19 4.89
CA ARG A 204 8.17 10.28 3.96
C ARG A 204 8.69 9.75 2.62
#